data_617f4008acacc8fa7453014fbc21d7ab
#
_entry.id   617f4008acacc8fa7453014fbc21d7ab
#
_cell.length_a   1.000
_cell.length_b   1.000
_cell.length_c   1.000
_cell.angle_alpha   90.00
_cell.angle_beta   90.00
_cell.angle_gamma   90.00
#
_symmetry.space_group_name_H-M   'P 1'
#
loop_
_entity.id
_entity.type
_entity.pdbx_description
1 polymer ?
#
loop_
_entity_poly.entity_id
_entity_poly.type
_entity_poly.pdbx_seq_one_letter_code
_entity_poly.pdbx_strand_id
1 'polypeptide(L)'
;MNLLRVDRSPIRLFLFGLVGLFLMVGAVDVMWGHWVSTPPDTYNDEITSKGRNQRRADYVWGAFMLVGGVGLFGYAVTSLIRRTPVLVLRGDGIIIDVGAPGDEPVFVSWNAIDGVYCAAEKDPDGGSPYDVLVIDFIDPEGLPSEPWGASWDGNRLQIDATGWEKPIGEVTIHAGIALEQAHRLATEEEMQDD
;
A
#
# COMPACT_ATOMS: atom_id res chain seq x y z
N MET A 1 -18.16 0.00 18.42
CA MET A 1 -18.45 -1.17 17.55
C MET A 1 -17.88 -0.90 16.18
N ASN A 2 -17.13 -1.85 15.57
CA ASN A 2 -16.60 -1.64 14.23
C ASN A 2 -17.72 -1.83 13.21
N LEU A 3 -17.93 -0.83 12.35
CA LEU A 3 -18.94 -0.87 11.28
C LEU A 3 -18.39 -1.55 10.02
N LEU A 4 -17.16 -1.23 9.67
CA LEU A 4 -16.47 -1.79 8.52
C LEU A 4 -14.97 -1.86 8.77
N ARG A 5 -14.32 -2.92 8.30
CA ARG A 5 -12.86 -3.07 8.30
C ARG A 5 -12.40 -3.29 6.86
N VAL A 6 -11.38 -2.55 6.46
CA VAL A 6 -10.77 -2.62 5.14
C VAL A 6 -9.33 -3.09 5.29
N ASP A 7 -9.02 -4.25 4.78
CA ASP A 7 -7.69 -4.83 4.77
C ASP A 7 -7.06 -4.71 3.37
N ARG A 8 -5.74 -4.90 3.29
CA ARG A 8 -5.04 -5.01 2.00
C ARG A 8 -5.42 -6.32 1.33
N SER A 9 -5.57 -6.32 0.01
CA SER A 9 -5.94 -7.51 -0.76
C SER A 9 -4.92 -8.65 -0.58
N PRO A 10 -5.30 -9.80 0.00
CA PRO A 10 -4.38 -10.92 0.21
C PRO A 10 -3.89 -11.51 -1.12
N ILE A 11 -4.69 -11.43 -2.18
CA ILE A 11 -4.32 -11.93 -3.51
C ILE A 11 -3.15 -11.12 -4.07
N ARG A 12 -3.19 -9.79 -3.95
CA ARG A 12 -2.09 -8.93 -4.42
C ARG A 12 -0.82 -9.15 -3.60
N LEU A 13 -0.94 -9.29 -2.28
CA LEU A 13 0.20 -9.60 -1.42
C LEU A 13 0.82 -10.94 -1.80
N PHE A 14 -0.01 -11.96 -2.08
CA PHE A 14 0.47 -13.26 -2.56
C PHE A 14 1.20 -13.14 -3.90
N LEU A 15 0.68 -12.35 -4.85
CA LEU A 15 1.34 -12.10 -6.13
C LEU A 15 2.69 -11.39 -5.95
N PHE A 16 2.79 -10.39 -5.07
CA PHE A 16 4.08 -9.76 -4.75
C PHE A 16 5.07 -10.77 -4.15
N GLY A 17 4.61 -11.64 -3.25
CA GLY A 17 5.42 -12.72 -2.71
C GLY A 17 5.92 -13.68 -3.79
N LEU A 18 5.07 -14.07 -4.73
CA LEU A 18 5.42 -14.90 -5.87
C LEU A 18 6.46 -14.23 -6.77
N VAL A 19 6.26 -12.97 -7.15
CA VAL A 19 7.23 -12.20 -7.96
C VAL A 19 8.57 -12.10 -7.21
N GLY A 20 8.54 -11.81 -5.91
CA GLY A 20 9.75 -11.78 -5.09
C GLY A 20 10.50 -13.11 -5.10
N LEU A 21 9.77 -14.22 -4.96
CA LEU A 21 10.35 -15.57 -5.03
C LEU A 21 10.97 -15.87 -6.42
N PHE A 22 10.27 -15.53 -7.50
CA PHE A 22 10.80 -15.68 -8.86
C PHE A 22 12.07 -14.86 -9.09
N LEU A 23 12.13 -13.64 -8.57
CA LEU A 23 13.34 -12.82 -8.66
C LEU A 23 14.51 -13.47 -7.89
N MET A 24 14.26 -14.02 -6.71
CA MET A 24 15.33 -14.72 -5.95
C MET A 24 15.82 -15.96 -6.67
N VAL A 25 14.92 -16.79 -7.22
CA VAL A 25 15.30 -17.97 -8.00
C VAL A 25 16.06 -17.57 -9.26
N GLY A 26 15.59 -16.53 -9.97
CA GLY A 26 16.28 -15.98 -11.13
C GLY A 26 17.67 -15.43 -10.80
N ALA A 27 17.83 -14.79 -9.63
CA ALA A 27 19.13 -14.34 -9.15
C ALA A 27 20.11 -15.50 -8.95
N VAL A 28 19.64 -16.59 -8.34
CA VAL A 28 20.46 -17.82 -8.15
C VAL A 28 20.82 -18.43 -9.50
N ASP A 29 19.88 -18.49 -10.43
CA ASP A 29 20.14 -19.02 -11.79
C ASP A 29 21.19 -18.20 -12.52
N VAL A 30 21.05 -16.86 -12.54
CA VAL A 30 21.98 -15.97 -13.25
C VAL A 30 23.37 -15.97 -12.61
N MET A 31 23.46 -16.03 -11.28
CA MET A 31 24.74 -15.94 -10.58
C MET A 31 25.52 -17.26 -10.54
N TRP A 32 24.81 -18.40 -10.45
CA TRP A 32 25.45 -19.69 -10.20
C TRP A 32 24.84 -20.87 -10.99
N GLY A 33 23.53 -20.92 -11.15
CA GLY A 33 22.85 -22.12 -11.64
C GLY A 33 22.97 -22.31 -13.13
N HIS A 34 22.78 -21.24 -13.89
CA HIS A 34 22.72 -21.24 -15.36
C HIS A 34 21.80 -22.32 -15.92
N TRP A 35 20.67 -22.59 -15.25
CA TRP A 35 19.68 -23.59 -15.69
C TRP A 35 18.86 -23.09 -16.87
N VAL A 36 18.58 -21.77 -16.87
CA VAL A 36 17.82 -21.06 -17.91
C VAL A 36 18.68 -19.99 -18.56
N SER A 37 19.51 -19.30 -17.77
CA SER A 37 20.41 -18.26 -18.25
C SER A 37 21.61 -18.86 -19.00
N THR A 38 22.16 -18.10 -19.96
CA THR A 38 23.31 -18.53 -20.73
C THR A 38 24.58 -18.56 -19.88
N PRO A 39 25.31 -19.67 -19.78
CA PRO A 39 26.55 -19.71 -19.03
C PRO A 39 27.62 -18.77 -19.64
N PRO A 40 28.61 -18.34 -18.85
CA PRO A 40 29.70 -17.49 -19.32
C PRO A 40 30.46 -18.15 -20.47
N ASP A 41 30.88 -17.35 -21.45
CA ASP A 41 31.63 -17.82 -22.62
C ASP A 41 32.99 -18.41 -22.22
N THR A 42 33.25 -19.64 -22.64
CA THR A 42 34.46 -20.41 -22.35
C THR A 42 35.14 -20.89 -23.61
N TYR A 43 36.48 -21.02 -23.59
CA TYR A 43 37.28 -21.60 -24.62
C TYR A 43 38.37 -22.49 -23.99
N ASN A 44 38.46 -23.75 -24.35
CA ASN A 44 39.36 -24.76 -23.76
C ASN A 44 39.23 -24.82 -22.21
N ASP A 45 38.00 -24.84 -21.71
CA ASP A 45 37.67 -24.85 -20.27
C ASP A 45 38.10 -23.60 -19.48
N GLU A 46 38.64 -22.57 -20.15
CA GLU A 46 38.97 -21.30 -19.55
C GLU A 46 37.93 -20.23 -19.90
N ILE A 47 37.59 -19.40 -18.90
CA ILE A 47 36.65 -18.28 -19.11
C ILE A 47 37.33 -17.20 -19.95
N THR A 48 36.76 -16.90 -21.13
CA THR A 48 37.25 -15.85 -22.02
C THR A 48 37.12 -14.45 -21.41
N SER A 49 37.75 -13.44 -22.02
CA SER A 49 37.56 -12.04 -21.60
C SER A 49 36.11 -11.59 -21.75
N LYS A 50 35.38 -12.06 -22.74
CA LYS A 50 33.94 -11.86 -22.93
C LYS A 50 33.15 -12.54 -21.81
N GLY A 51 33.47 -13.80 -21.49
CA GLY A 51 32.84 -14.53 -20.38
C GLY A 51 33.06 -13.87 -19.02
N ARG A 52 34.28 -13.30 -18.76
CA ARG A 52 34.52 -12.52 -17.52
C ARG A 52 33.66 -11.27 -17.40
N ASN A 53 33.45 -10.56 -18.49
CA ASN A 53 32.57 -9.39 -18.51
C ASN A 53 31.11 -9.79 -18.32
N GLN A 54 30.67 -10.85 -18.99
CA GLN A 54 29.34 -11.43 -18.79
C GLN A 54 29.11 -11.81 -17.33
N ARG A 55 30.03 -12.57 -16.73
CA ARG A 55 29.93 -12.98 -15.33
C ARG A 55 29.86 -11.80 -14.34
N ARG A 56 30.56 -10.69 -14.62
CA ARG A 56 30.45 -9.47 -13.82
C ARG A 56 29.04 -8.86 -13.94
N ALA A 57 28.50 -8.79 -15.15
CA ALA A 57 27.15 -8.30 -15.38
C ALA A 57 26.11 -9.19 -14.69
N ASP A 58 26.28 -10.51 -14.76
CA ASP A 58 25.39 -11.50 -14.12
C ASP A 58 25.36 -11.33 -12.60
N TYR A 59 26.52 -11.10 -11.96
CA TYR A 59 26.54 -10.81 -10.52
C TYR A 59 25.86 -9.49 -10.16
N VAL A 60 26.03 -8.44 -10.96
CA VAL A 60 25.36 -7.15 -10.73
C VAL A 60 23.86 -7.30 -10.87
N TRP A 61 23.38 -7.88 -11.96
CA TRP A 61 21.95 -8.10 -12.18
C TRP A 61 21.35 -9.08 -11.17
N GLY A 62 22.05 -10.16 -10.87
CA GLY A 62 21.63 -11.11 -9.84
C GLY A 62 21.52 -10.48 -8.46
N ALA A 63 22.44 -9.57 -8.09
CA ALA A 63 22.36 -8.84 -6.83
C ALA A 63 21.13 -7.92 -6.78
N PHE A 64 20.84 -7.19 -7.86
CA PHE A 64 19.61 -6.37 -7.94
C PHE A 64 18.34 -7.22 -7.84
N MET A 65 18.28 -8.34 -8.56
CA MET A 65 17.15 -9.27 -8.48
C MET A 65 17.00 -9.86 -7.08
N LEU A 66 18.10 -10.21 -6.41
CA LEU A 66 18.09 -10.76 -5.07
C LEU A 66 17.57 -9.74 -4.05
N VAL A 67 18.10 -8.52 -4.07
CA VAL A 67 17.67 -7.45 -3.15
C VAL A 67 16.19 -7.09 -3.38
N GLY A 68 15.80 -6.90 -4.65
CA GLY A 68 14.39 -6.66 -5.01
C GLY A 68 13.48 -7.81 -4.61
N GLY A 69 13.91 -9.05 -4.86
CA GLY A 69 13.16 -10.25 -4.51
C GLY A 69 12.96 -10.42 -3.01
N VAL A 70 14.03 -10.24 -2.21
CA VAL A 70 13.96 -10.29 -0.74
C VAL A 70 13.07 -9.18 -0.21
N GLY A 71 13.17 -7.95 -0.76
CA GLY A 71 12.32 -6.82 -0.38
C GLY A 71 10.83 -7.10 -0.63
N LEU A 72 10.47 -7.52 -1.85
CA LEU A 72 9.08 -7.84 -2.21
C LEU A 72 8.52 -9.02 -1.41
N PHE A 73 9.30 -10.09 -1.28
CA PHE A 73 8.89 -11.27 -0.51
C PHE A 73 8.74 -10.95 0.97
N GLY A 74 9.71 -10.25 1.55
CA GLY A 74 9.68 -9.81 2.96
C GLY A 74 8.47 -8.90 3.23
N TYR A 75 8.20 -7.93 2.35
CA TYR A 75 7.01 -7.07 2.43
C TYR A 75 5.72 -7.90 2.39
N ALA A 76 5.59 -8.81 1.43
CA ALA A 76 4.41 -9.66 1.30
C ALA A 76 4.17 -10.51 2.55
N VAL A 77 5.21 -11.19 3.05
CA VAL A 77 5.13 -12.04 4.24
C VAL A 77 4.79 -11.23 5.49
N THR A 78 5.46 -10.10 5.72
CA THR A 78 5.18 -9.26 6.89
C THR A 78 3.77 -8.68 6.87
N SER A 79 3.30 -8.25 5.70
CA SER A 79 1.94 -7.72 5.52
C SER A 79 0.87 -8.80 5.72
N LEU A 80 1.12 -10.05 5.31
CA LEU A 80 0.20 -11.16 5.54
C LEU A 80 0.14 -11.59 7.01
N ILE A 81 1.27 -11.51 7.74
CA ILE A 81 1.33 -11.90 9.16
C ILE A 81 0.72 -10.81 10.04
N ARG A 82 1.06 -9.55 9.81
CA ARG A 82 0.65 -8.44 10.69
C ARG A 82 -0.81 -8.00 10.49
N ARG A 83 -1.43 -8.25 9.34
CA ARG A 83 -2.83 -7.94 9.01
C ARG A 83 -3.35 -6.61 9.61
N THR A 84 -2.54 -5.56 9.56
CA THR A 84 -2.97 -4.22 9.96
C THR A 84 -4.01 -3.74 8.95
N PRO A 85 -5.23 -3.37 9.41
CA PRO A 85 -6.23 -2.82 8.51
C PRO A 85 -5.75 -1.46 7.99
N VAL A 86 -6.00 -1.18 6.73
CA VAL A 86 -5.72 0.14 6.14
C VAL A 86 -6.69 1.17 6.71
N LEU A 87 -7.94 0.74 6.96
CA LEU A 87 -9.00 1.62 7.43
C LEU A 87 -10.02 0.82 8.23
N VAL A 88 -10.47 1.40 9.37
CA VAL A 88 -11.56 0.84 10.16
C VAL A 88 -12.58 1.94 10.44
N LEU A 89 -13.81 1.76 9.96
CA LEU A 89 -14.94 2.62 10.30
C LEU A 89 -15.54 2.17 11.64
N ARG A 90 -15.69 3.09 12.55
CA ARG A 90 -16.32 2.92 13.85
C ARG A 90 -17.52 3.86 13.99
N GLY A 91 -18.36 3.62 14.98
CA GLY A 91 -19.49 4.52 15.26
C GLY A 91 -19.04 5.91 15.72
N ASP A 92 -17.86 6.00 16.35
CA ASP A 92 -17.29 7.23 16.93
C ASP A 92 -16.27 7.94 16.03
N GLY A 93 -15.82 7.29 14.95
CA GLY A 93 -14.79 7.85 14.06
C GLY A 93 -14.21 6.82 13.10
N ILE A 94 -13.11 7.19 12.52
CA ILE A 94 -12.35 6.38 11.57
C ILE A 94 -10.91 6.14 12.09
N ILE A 95 -10.41 4.92 11.96
CA ILE A 95 -9.01 4.60 12.20
C ILE A 95 -8.34 4.45 10.84
N ILE A 96 -7.23 5.16 10.63
CA ILE A 96 -6.52 5.22 9.35
C ILE A 96 -5.06 4.80 9.58
N ASP A 97 -4.58 3.83 8.80
CA ASP A 97 -3.17 3.40 8.79
C ASP A 97 -2.43 4.10 7.63
N VAL A 98 -2.00 5.33 7.89
CA VAL A 98 -1.22 6.17 6.95
C VAL A 98 0.13 6.60 7.54
N GLY A 99 0.54 5.99 8.64
CA GLY A 99 1.87 6.14 9.22
C GLY A 99 2.95 5.37 8.45
N ALA A 100 4.21 5.62 8.76
CA ALA A 100 5.30 4.80 8.25
C ALA A 100 5.15 3.33 8.72
N PRO A 101 5.74 2.37 8.00
CA PRO A 101 5.65 0.96 8.40
C PRO A 101 6.13 0.72 9.83
N GLY A 102 5.19 0.41 10.73
CA GLY A 102 5.45 0.18 12.16
C GLY A 102 4.87 1.23 13.08
N ASP A 103 4.36 2.33 12.55
CA ASP A 103 3.61 3.32 13.31
C ASP A 103 2.23 2.79 13.72
N GLU A 104 1.66 3.41 14.74
CA GLU A 104 0.30 3.09 15.16
C GLU A 104 -0.72 3.81 14.26
N PRO A 105 -1.84 3.13 13.89
CA PRO A 105 -2.91 3.76 13.15
C PRO A 105 -3.51 4.94 13.91
N VAL A 106 -3.87 5.99 13.19
CA VAL A 106 -4.43 7.22 13.78
C VAL A 106 -5.95 7.11 13.86
N PHE A 107 -6.52 7.43 15.02
CA PHE A 107 -7.96 7.58 15.19
C PHE A 107 -8.36 9.04 14.94
N VAL A 108 -9.42 9.22 14.13
CA VAL A 108 -10.02 10.52 13.86
C VAL A 108 -11.53 10.44 14.13
N SER A 109 -12.03 11.33 14.96
CA SER A 109 -13.47 11.46 15.24
C SER A 109 -14.24 11.96 14.03
N TRP A 110 -15.50 11.51 13.85
CA TRP A 110 -16.37 12.02 12.80
C TRP A 110 -16.58 13.55 12.86
N ASN A 111 -16.52 14.13 14.05
CA ASN A 111 -16.65 15.58 14.23
C ASN A 111 -15.50 16.41 13.64
N ALA A 112 -14.35 15.77 13.36
CA ALA A 112 -13.22 16.41 12.70
C ALA A 112 -13.23 16.23 11.17
N ILE A 113 -14.23 15.54 10.62
CA ILE A 113 -14.37 15.21 9.21
C ILE A 113 -15.56 15.95 8.62
N ASP A 114 -15.31 16.70 7.54
CA ASP A 114 -16.33 17.42 6.78
C ASP A 114 -16.99 16.52 5.73
N GLY A 115 -16.19 15.67 5.06
CA GLY A 115 -16.68 14.79 4.01
C GLY A 115 -15.81 13.56 3.76
N VAL A 116 -16.45 12.49 3.25
CA VAL A 116 -15.79 11.29 2.75
C VAL A 116 -16.39 10.89 1.42
N TYR A 117 -15.57 10.84 0.37
CA TYR A 117 -16.04 10.49 -0.97
C TYR A 117 -14.93 9.79 -1.78
N CYS A 118 -15.32 9.16 -2.90
CA CYS A 118 -14.37 8.59 -3.83
C CYS A 118 -14.12 9.57 -4.99
N ALA A 119 -12.87 9.61 -5.43
CA ALA A 119 -12.46 10.34 -6.63
C ALA A 119 -11.58 9.44 -7.50
N ALA A 120 -11.54 9.75 -8.80
CA ALA A 120 -10.58 9.15 -9.71
C ALA A 120 -9.44 10.13 -9.93
N GLU A 121 -8.24 9.75 -9.54
CA GLU A 121 -7.04 10.55 -9.75
C GLU A 121 -6.31 10.09 -11.01
N LYS A 122 -5.72 11.04 -11.72
CA LYS A 122 -4.88 10.73 -12.89
C LYS A 122 -3.49 10.34 -12.41
N ASP A 123 -2.99 9.23 -12.93
CA ASP A 123 -1.61 8.85 -12.73
C ASP A 123 -0.68 9.95 -13.28
N PRO A 124 0.20 10.55 -12.44
CA PRO A 124 1.13 11.60 -12.86
C PRO A 124 2.07 11.13 -13.98
N ASP A 125 2.34 9.84 -14.08
CA ASP A 125 3.19 9.22 -15.10
C ASP A 125 2.44 8.88 -16.41
N GLY A 126 1.16 9.29 -16.52
CA GLY A 126 0.31 9.09 -17.72
C GLY A 126 -0.31 7.69 -17.80
N GLY A 127 -0.34 6.97 -16.72
CA GLY A 127 -1.04 5.69 -16.58
C GLY A 127 -2.57 5.82 -16.57
N SER A 128 -3.25 4.71 -16.27
CA SER A 128 -4.71 4.70 -16.11
C SER A 128 -5.11 5.42 -14.82
N PRO A 129 -6.26 6.14 -14.82
CA PRO A 129 -6.80 6.72 -13.60
C PRO A 129 -6.99 5.63 -12.53
N TYR A 130 -6.73 5.98 -11.29
CA TYR A 130 -6.92 5.08 -10.14
C TYR A 130 -7.86 5.71 -9.11
N ASP A 131 -8.55 4.85 -8.38
CA ASP A 131 -9.53 5.29 -7.39
C ASP A 131 -8.84 5.66 -6.08
N VAL A 132 -9.18 6.83 -5.54
CA VAL A 132 -8.73 7.32 -4.24
C VAL A 132 -9.91 7.57 -3.31
N LEU A 133 -9.76 7.20 -2.05
CA LEU A 133 -10.66 7.66 -0.99
C LEU A 133 -10.19 9.05 -0.53
N VAL A 134 -11.08 10.02 -0.64
CA VAL A 134 -10.82 11.38 -0.18
C VAL A 134 -11.55 11.60 1.14
N ILE A 135 -10.80 12.01 2.16
CA ILE A 135 -11.33 12.43 3.46
C ILE A 135 -11.03 13.92 3.60
N ASP A 136 -12.07 14.72 3.70
CA ASP A 136 -11.99 16.17 3.89
C ASP A 136 -12.06 16.48 5.38
N PHE A 137 -11.00 17.08 5.94
CA PHE A 137 -10.89 17.36 7.35
C PHE A 137 -11.25 18.81 7.65
N ILE A 138 -11.98 19.04 8.73
CA ILE A 138 -12.18 20.38 9.30
C ILE A 138 -10.85 20.88 9.87
N ASP A 139 -10.15 20.00 10.61
CA ASP A 139 -8.84 20.25 11.17
C ASP A 139 -7.99 18.95 11.10
N PRO A 140 -6.88 18.95 10.33
CA PRO A 140 -6.02 17.78 10.17
C PRO A 140 -5.02 17.59 11.33
N GLU A 141 -5.19 18.24 12.48
CA GLU A 141 -4.28 18.09 13.62
C GLU A 141 -4.12 16.62 14.04
N GLY A 142 -2.89 16.22 14.32
CA GLY A 142 -2.55 14.85 14.77
C GLY A 142 -2.35 13.81 13.66
N LEU A 143 -2.54 14.21 12.39
CA LEU A 143 -2.22 13.35 11.25
C LEU A 143 -0.78 13.59 10.76
N PRO A 144 -0.10 12.56 10.19
CA PRO A 144 1.24 12.72 9.66
C PRO A 144 1.28 13.70 8.48
N SER A 145 2.27 14.60 8.46
CA SER A 145 2.46 15.56 7.37
C SER A 145 2.86 14.88 6.05
N GLU A 146 3.53 13.73 6.13
CA GLU A 146 3.94 12.88 5.01
C GLU A 146 3.30 11.50 5.18
N PRO A 147 2.03 11.31 4.76
CA PRO A 147 1.33 10.05 4.96
C PRO A 147 1.85 8.98 4.00
N TRP A 148 1.99 7.74 4.49
CA TRP A 148 2.39 6.59 3.69
C TRP A 148 1.19 6.01 2.93
N GLY A 149 1.32 5.91 1.60
CA GLY A 149 0.24 5.41 0.74
C GLY A 149 -0.95 6.36 0.62
N ALA A 150 -0.74 7.62 0.92
CA ALA A 150 -1.71 8.69 0.80
C ALA A 150 -0.99 10.01 0.46
N SER A 151 -1.74 11.02 0.09
CA SER A 151 -1.22 12.37 -0.21
C SER A 151 -2.16 13.43 0.33
N TRP A 152 -1.60 14.61 0.61
CA TRP A 152 -2.38 15.78 1.03
C TRP A 152 -2.67 16.72 -0.14
N ASP A 153 -3.92 17.19 -0.23
CA ASP A 153 -4.34 18.32 -1.06
C ASP A 153 -5.09 19.32 -0.16
N GLY A 154 -4.37 20.28 0.39
CA GLY A 154 -4.89 21.16 1.44
C GLY A 154 -5.28 20.36 2.69
N ASN A 155 -6.56 20.43 3.10
CA ASN A 155 -7.11 19.66 4.21
C ASN A 155 -7.67 18.28 3.79
N ARG A 156 -7.42 17.85 2.54
CA ARG A 156 -7.92 16.60 1.98
C ARG A 156 -6.84 15.55 2.01
N LEU A 157 -7.12 14.44 2.67
CA LEU A 157 -6.28 13.23 2.62
C LEU A 157 -6.80 12.32 1.51
N GLN A 158 -5.97 12.06 0.53
CA GLN A 158 -6.26 11.18 -0.59
C GLN A 158 -5.53 9.85 -0.36
N ILE A 159 -6.27 8.77 -0.15
CA ILE A 159 -5.72 7.44 0.14
C ILE A 159 -5.90 6.55 -1.09
N ASP A 160 -4.81 5.97 -1.58
CA ASP A 160 -4.85 5.01 -2.70
C ASP A 160 -5.61 3.74 -2.30
N ALA A 161 -6.75 3.52 -2.97
CA ALA A 161 -7.61 2.36 -2.75
C ALA A 161 -7.28 1.16 -3.65
N THR A 162 -6.27 1.28 -4.52
CA THR A 162 -5.94 0.26 -5.55
C THR A 162 -5.60 -1.10 -4.93
N GLY A 163 -5.07 -1.13 -3.70
CA GLY A 163 -4.65 -2.35 -3.01
C GLY A 163 -5.65 -2.91 -2.00
N TRP A 164 -6.87 -2.41 -1.92
CA TRP A 164 -7.84 -2.79 -0.91
C TRP A 164 -8.57 -4.09 -1.24
N GLU A 165 -9.00 -4.81 -0.19
CA GLU A 165 -9.82 -6.00 -0.34
C GLU A 165 -11.27 -5.64 -0.74
N LYS A 166 -11.78 -4.51 -0.21
CA LYS A 166 -13.14 -4.02 -0.45
C LYS A 166 -13.19 -2.97 -1.55
N PRO A 167 -14.26 -2.96 -2.36
CA PRO A 167 -14.48 -1.91 -3.34
C PRO A 167 -14.61 -0.54 -2.65
N ILE A 168 -13.98 0.48 -3.20
CA ILE A 168 -13.99 1.83 -2.64
C ILE A 168 -15.40 2.39 -2.48
N GLY A 169 -16.29 2.10 -3.42
CA GLY A 169 -17.70 2.53 -3.36
C GLY A 169 -18.43 1.99 -2.12
N GLU A 170 -18.16 0.73 -1.72
CA GLU A 170 -18.72 0.16 -0.48
C GLU A 170 -18.22 0.93 0.74
N VAL A 171 -16.91 1.21 0.77
CA VAL A 171 -16.27 1.95 1.87
C VAL A 171 -16.85 3.35 2.00
N THR A 172 -16.97 4.06 0.87
CA THR A 172 -17.50 5.42 0.81
C THR A 172 -18.96 5.50 1.28
N ILE A 173 -19.80 4.55 0.86
CA ILE A 173 -21.21 4.50 1.30
C ILE A 173 -21.29 4.32 2.82
N HIS A 174 -20.54 3.36 3.39
CA HIS A 174 -20.56 3.12 4.83
C HIS A 174 -19.99 4.31 5.62
N ALA A 175 -18.93 4.93 5.12
CA ALA A 175 -18.33 6.12 5.75
C ALA A 175 -19.31 7.30 5.72
N GLY A 176 -19.95 7.55 4.58
CA GLY A 176 -20.96 8.62 4.45
C GLY A 176 -22.15 8.45 5.38
N ILE A 177 -22.68 7.22 5.52
CA ILE A 177 -23.77 6.93 6.46
C ILE A 177 -23.31 7.16 7.91
N ALA A 178 -22.11 6.71 8.28
CA ALA A 178 -21.60 6.89 9.63
C ALA A 178 -21.36 8.38 9.97
N LEU A 179 -20.82 9.15 9.02
CA LEU A 179 -20.59 10.57 9.14
C LEU A 179 -21.93 11.33 9.33
N GLU A 180 -22.92 11.05 8.48
CA GLU A 180 -24.24 11.68 8.58
C GLU A 180 -24.92 11.37 9.93
N GLN A 181 -24.82 10.13 10.41
CA GLN A 181 -25.35 9.77 11.73
C GLN A 181 -24.66 10.51 12.87
N ALA A 182 -23.34 10.65 12.82
CA ALA A 182 -22.57 11.35 13.84
C ALA A 182 -22.94 12.85 13.90
N HIS A 183 -23.02 13.50 12.73
CA HIS A 183 -23.40 14.91 12.65
C HIS A 183 -24.83 15.15 13.14
N ARG A 184 -25.76 14.23 12.86
CA ARG A 184 -27.15 14.32 13.35
C ARG A 184 -27.19 14.24 14.88
N LEU A 185 -26.48 13.30 15.50
CA LEU A 185 -26.42 13.14 16.96
C LEU A 185 -25.82 14.37 17.63
N ALA A 186 -24.75 14.94 17.07
CA ALA A 186 -24.14 16.17 17.60
C ALA A 186 -25.13 17.34 17.58
N THR A 187 -25.92 17.50 16.50
CA THR A 187 -26.92 18.55 16.40
C THR A 187 -28.06 18.34 17.39
N GLU A 188 -28.48 17.10 17.67
CA GLU A 188 -29.53 16.78 18.65
C GLU A 188 -29.06 17.06 20.08
N GLU A 189 -27.80 16.79 20.40
CA GLU A 189 -27.21 17.13 21.73
C GLU A 189 -27.16 18.63 21.95
N GLU A 190 -26.72 19.43 20.98
CA GLU A 190 -26.71 20.90 21.08
C GLU A 190 -28.10 21.51 21.33
N MET A 191 -29.16 20.93 20.70
CA MET A 191 -30.55 21.41 20.89
C MET A 191 -31.17 21.03 22.25
N GLN A 192 -30.59 20.08 22.99
CA GLN A 192 -31.08 19.69 24.32
C GLN A 192 -30.46 20.50 25.46
N ASP A 193 -29.32 21.13 25.22
CA ASP A 193 -28.59 21.91 26.22
C ASP A 193 -29.03 23.43 26.26
N ASP A 194 -29.83 23.86 25.26
CA ASP A 194 -30.46 25.18 25.19
C ASP A 194 -31.90 25.19 25.78
#